data_5d9992c607656ac309d73d9e752f3666
#
_entry.id   5d9992c607656ac309d73d9e752f3666
#
_cell.length_a   1.000
_cell.length_b   1.000
_cell.length_c   1.000
_cell.angle_alpha   90.00
_cell.angle_beta   90.00
_cell.angle_gamma   90.00
#
_symmetry.space_group_name_H-M   'P 1'
#
loop_
_entity.id
_entity.type
_entity.pdbx_description
1 polymer ?
#
loop_
_entity_poly.entity_id
_entity_poly.type
_entity_poly.pdbx_seq_one_letter_code
_entity_poly.pdbx_strand_id
1 'polypeptide(L)'
;LELKNVSNSWIKKNTNVFGSRTAMELKGISCINLEKHKEKRKNCCVSRSFGRKVTELEELEQSITTHCLNAAEKIRGENQTVKRITVFIRTSPFHRDNYYANAKNIDLPIGTNDSIELVKQALIGLKDIYKKGYKYQKTGIIFSNLKEVSVYNKNLFSKISNEEKRSKLMKAIDYTNTKYGRNALSVAQAGLKVKWFTKRKYSSKIDTASFDFLPT
;
A
#
# COMPACT_ATOMS: atom_id res chain seq x y z
N LEU A 1 13.38 26.09 19.24
CA LEU A 1 13.97 26.31 20.56
C LEU A 1 12.91 26.61 21.64
N GLU A 2 11.83 27.30 21.33
CA GLU A 2 10.77 27.68 22.29
C GLU A 2 10.07 26.46 22.90
N LEU A 3 9.69 25.46 22.14
CA LEU A 3 9.00 24.27 22.64
C LEU A 3 9.83 23.49 23.69
N LYS A 4 11.15 23.52 23.59
CA LYS A 4 12.04 22.91 24.61
C LYS A 4 11.86 23.53 26.00
N ASN A 5 11.63 24.84 26.05
CA ASN A 5 11.61 25.63 27.30
C ASN A 5 10.22 25.77 27.91
N VAL A 6 9.18 25.33 27.20
CA VAL A 6 7.79 25.42 27.69
C VAL A 6 7.53 24.41 28.82
N SER A 7 6.66 24.81 29.76
CA SER A 7 6.28 23.93 30.87
C SER A 7 5.47 22.73 30.44
N ASN A 8 5.69 21.58 31.09
CA ASN A 8 4.99 20.35 30.78
C ASN A 8 3.46 20.47 30.92
N SER A 9 2.99 21.31 31.84
CA SER A 9 1.56 21.59 32.03
C SER A 9 0.96 22.30 30.83
N TRP A 10 1.64 23.30 30.30
CA TRP A 10 1.21 23.99 29.07
C TRP A 10 1.17 23.04 27.87
N ILE A 11 2.21 22.21 27.71
CA ILE A 11 2.30 21.25 26.60
C ILE A 11 1.14 20.26 26.65
N LYS A 12 0.85 19.67 27.82
CA LYS A 12 -0.27 18.75 28.00
C LYS A 12 -1.64 19.40 27.72
N LYS A 13 -1.80 20.69 28.05
CA LYS A 13 -3.05 21.43 27.83
C LYS A 13 -3.26 21.82 26.36
N ASN A 14 -2.18 22.15 25.63
CA ASN A 14 -2.26 22.71 24.28
C ASN A 14 -1.88 21.73 23.16
N THR A 15 -1.33 20.54 23.50
CA THR A 15 -0.94 19.51 22.54
C THR A 15 -1.45 18.13 22.98
N ASN A 16 -1.14 17.12 22.19
CA ASN A 16 -1.45 15.72 22.50
C ASN A 16 -0.20 14.99 23.09
N VAL A 17 -0.34 13.69 23.31
CA VAL A 17 0.73 12.80 23.82
C VAL A 17 2.00 12.90 22.96
N PHE A 18 1.86 13.02 21.65
CA PHE A 18 3.01 13.13 20.73
C PHE A 18 3.74 14.46 20.92
N GLY A 19 3.02 15.58 21.09
CA GLY A 19 3.63 16.87 21.40
C GLY A 19 4.41 16.84 22.72
N SER A 20 3.88 16.16 23.74
CA SER A 20 4.58 15.98 25.01
C SER A 20 5.86 15.14 24.85
N ARG A 21 5.82 14.06 24.06
CA ARG A 21 7.02 13.25 23.76
C ARG A 21 8.08 14.07 23.00
N THR A 22 7.67 14.80 21.97
CA THR A 22 8.57 15.66 21.20
C THR A 22 9.29 16.68 22.10
N ALA A 23 8.54 17.31 23.03
CA ALA A 23 9.15 18.25 23.96
C ALA A 23 10.13 17.58 24.93
N MET A 24 9.87 16.36 25.38
CA MET A 24 10.82 15.59 26.17
C MET A 24 12.06 15.17 25.38
N GLU A 25 11.91 14.76 24.15
CA GLU A 25 13.03 14.40 23.26
C GLU A 25 13.91 15.61 22.95
N LEU A 26 13.33 16.81 22.77
CA LEU A 26 14.08 18.05 22.66
C LEU A 26 14.88 18.38 23.93
N LYS A 27 14.47 17.89 25.09
CA LYS A 27 15.21 17.98 26.36
C LYS A 27 16.26 16.88 26.55
N GLY A 28 16.40 15.99 25.57
CA GLY A 28 17.35 14.86 25.63
C GLY A 28 16.79 13.58 26.28
N ILE A 29 15.48 13.53 26.58
CA ILE A 29 14.83 12.37 27.19
C ILE A 29 14.26 11.50 26.06
N SER A 30 14.80 10.31 25.85
CA SER A 30 14.29 9.38 24.87
C SER A 30 12.90 8.87 25.28
N CYS A 31 11.89 9.09 24.42
CA CYS A 31 10.51 8.66 24.64
C CYS A 31 10.10 7.45 23.80
N ILE A 32 10.94 7.06 22.83
CA ILE A 32 10.70 5.93 21.94
C ILE A 32 11.85 4.94 22.14
N ASN A 33 11.51 3.73 22.55
CA ASN A 33 12.49 2.66 22.67
C ASN A 33 12.89 2.13 21.29
N LEU A 34 14.12 1.66 21.16
CA LEU A 34 14.57 0.97 19.96
C LEU A 34 13.81 -0.35 19.82
N GLU A 35 13.07 -0.50 18.73
CA GLU A 35 12.38 -1.76 18.43
C GLU A 35 13.40 -2.81 17.97
N LYS A 36 13.67 -3.80 18.81
CA LYS A 36 14.59 -4.91 18.50
C LYS A 36 14.00 -5.92 17.51
N HIS A 37 12.67 -6.03 17.46
CA HIS A 37 11.96 -6.95 16.58
C HIS A 37 10.82 -6.21 15.89
N LYS A 38 10.77 -6.30 14.57
CA LYS A 38 9.68 -5.75 13.79
C LYS A 38 8.46 -6.65 13.88
N GLU A 39 7.37 -6.13 14.46
CA GLU A 39 6.09 -6.83 14.44
C GLU A 39 5.59 -7.03 13.00
N LYS A 40 4.94 -8.17 12.75
CA LYS A 40 4.28 -8.44 11.48
C LYS A 40 3.16 -7.44 11.23
N ARG A 41 2.95 -7.08 9.98
CA ARG A 41 1.91 -6.13 9.60
C ARG A 41 0.54 -6.66 9.97
N LYS A 42 -0.28 -5.79 10.56
CA LYS A 42 -1.72 -6.03 10.77
C LYS A 42 -2.54 -5.66 9.53
N ASN A 43 -2.06 -4.68 8.78
CA ASN A 43 -2.65 -4.20 7.52
C ASN A 43 -1.55 -3.83 6.53
N CYS A 44 -1.85 -3.96 5.23
CA CYS A 44 -0.97 -3.51 4.15
C CYS A 44 -1.74 -2.57 3.23
N CYS A 45 -1.39 -1.28 3.24
CA CYS A 45 -1.98 -0.28 2.35
C CYS A 45 -0.99 0.09 1.24
N VAL A 46 -1.45 0.02 0.00
CA VAL A 46 -0.72 0.53 -1.17
C VAL A 46 -1.63 1.47 -1.94
N SER A 47 -1.23 2.71 -2.05
CA SER A 47 -1.99 3.74 -2.77
C SER A 47 -1.07 4.76 -3.40
N ARG A 48 -1.52 5.39 -4.49
CA ARG A 48 -0.80 6.50 -5.13
C ARG A 48 -1.78 7.55 -5.65
N SER A 49 -1.35 8.80 -5.56
CA SER A 49 -2.00 9.87 -6.29
C SER A 49 -1.50 9.86 -7.73
N PHE A 50 -2.37 10.21 -8.65
CA PHE A 50 -2.05 10.25 -10.07
C PHE A 50 -1.30 11.53 -10.43
N GLY A 51 -0.41 11.46 -11.42
CA GLY A 51 0.27 12.64 -11.98
C GLY A 51 -0.62 13.52 -12.84
N ARG A 52 -1.77 12.99 -13.27
CA ARG A 52 -2.86 13.68 -13.93
C ARG A 52 -4.19 13.14 -13.43
N LYS A 53 -5.26 13.85 -13.69
CA LYS A 53 -6.61 13.34 -13.40
C LYS A 53 -6.96 12.19 -14.35
N VAL A 54 -7.53 11.12 -13.82
CA VAL A 54 -7.91 9.90 -14.55
C VAL A 54 -9.43 9.82 -14.59
N THR A 55 -10.00 9.55 -15.77
CA THR A 55 -11.44 9.42 -15.99
C THR A 55 -11.84 8.02 -16.44
N GLU A 56 -10.93 7.34 -17.15
CA GLU A 56 -11.22 6.06 -17.77
C GLU A 56 -11.07 4.89 -16.78
N LEU A 57 -12.04 3.97 -16.82
CA LEU A 57 -12.05 2.79 -15.96
C LEU A 57 -10.81 1.93 -16.18
N GLU A 58 -10.37 1.76 -17.43
CA GLU A 58 -9.19 0.94 -17.76
C GLU A 58 -7.93 1.42 -17.04
N GLU A 59 -7.70 2.74 -16.97
CA GLU A 59 -6.54 3.28 -16.25
C GLU A 59 -6.63 3.07 -14.73
N LEU A 60 -7.85 3.12 -14.18
CA LEU A 60 -8.07 2.78 -12.77
C LEU A 60 -7.85 1.29 -12.53
N GLU A 61 -8.29 0.41 -13.43
CA GLU A 61 -8.04 -1.03 -13.37
C GLU A 61 -6.53 -1.34 -13.39
N GLN A 62 -5.77 -0.72 -14.30
CA GLN A 62 -4.30 -0.82 -14.34
C GLN A 62 -3.65 -0.39 -13.02
N SER A 63 -4.12 0.74 -12.46
CA SER A 63 -3.61 1.27 -11.19
C SER A 63 -3.90 0.33 -10.01
N ILE A 64 -5.14 -0.14 -9.88
CA ILE A 64 -5.53 -1.07 -8.81
C ILE A 64 -4.79 -2.39 -8.96
N THR A 65 -4.63 -2.90 -10.18
CA THR A 65 -3.84 -4.11 -10.45
C THR A 65 -2.41 -3.93 -9.95
N THR A 66 -1.74 -2.84 -10.31
CA THR A 66 -0.38 -2.54 -9.88
C THR A 66 -0.28 -2.44 -8.34
N HIS A 67 -1.25 -1.77 -7.70
CA HIS A 67 -1.27 -1.65 -6.24
C HIS A 67 -1.49 -3.00 -5.57
N CYS A 68 -2.35 -3.84 -6.14
CA CYS A 68 -2.64 -5.18 -5.64
C CYS A 68 -1.40 -6.09 -5.72
N LEU A 69 -0.71 -6.10 -6.87
CA LEU A 69 0.53 -6.85 -7.05
C LEU A 69 1.59 -6.46 -6.01
N ASN A 70 1.82 -5.16 -5.85
CA ASN A 70 2.78 -4.63 -4.88
C ASN A 70 2.40 -4.94 -3.42
N ALA A 71 1.11 -4.96 -3.09
CA ALA A 71 0.64 -5.33 -1.76
C ALA A 71 0.79 -6.84 -1.52
N ALA A 72 0.47 -7.66 -2.53
CA ALA A 72 0.57 -9.12 -2.47
C ALA A 72 2.02 -9.59 -2.30
N GLU A 73 2.98 -8.99 -3.03
CA GLU A 73 4.41 -9.23 -2.85
C GLU A 73 4.86 -8.96 -1.41
N LYS A 74 4.42 -7.82 -0.83
CA LYS A 74 4.79 -7.45 0.55
C LYS A 74 4.28 -8.44 1.59
N ILE A 75 3.02 -8.90 1.48
CA ILE A 75 2.46 -9.86 2.44
C ILE A 75 3.07 -11.24 2.26
N ARG A 76 3.41 -11.66 1.03
CA ARG A 76 4.13 -12.91 0.79
C ARG A 76 5.54 -12.88 1.41
N GLY A 77 6.24 -11.75 1.30
CA GLY A 77 7.55 -11.58 1.93
C GLY A 77 7.52 -11.69 3.46
N GLU A 78 6.37 -11.48 4.10
CA GLU A 78 6.14 -11.68 5.54
C GLU A 78 5.42 -13.01 5.85
N ASN A 79 5.28 -13.88 4.86
CA ASN A 79 4.61 -15.19 4.96
C ASN A 79 3.15 -15.08 5.47
N GLN A 80 2.44 -14.07 4.99
CA GLN A 80 1.06 -13.77 5.36
C GLN A 80 0.09 -13.99 4.20
N THR A 81 -1.19 -14.12 4.55
CA THR A 81 -2.35 -14.15 3.66
C THR A 81 -3.34 -13.08 4.08
N VAL A 82 -4.21 -12.68 3.17
CA VAL A 82 -5.24 -11.67 3.40
C VAL A 82 -6.63 -12.27 3.32
N LYS A 83 -7.52 -11.84 4.20
CA LYS A 83 -8.95 -12.22 4.20
C LYS A 83 -9.89 -11.08 3.79
N ARG A 84 -9.45 -9.83 3.86
CA ARG A 84 -10.27 -8.67 3.46
C ARG A 84 -9.46 -7.72 2.59
N ILE A 85 -10.04 -7.38 1.44
CA ILE A 85 -9.53 -6.40 0.50
C ILE A 85 -10.44 -5.17 0.58
N THR A 86 -9.89 -3.99 0.74
CA THR A 86 -10.59 -2.73 0.57
C THR A 86 -10.02 -2.01 -0.64
N VAL A 87 -10.85 -1.78 -1.65
CA VAL A 87 -10.51 -0.97 -2.82
C VAL A 87 -11.10 0.41 -2.63
N PHE A 88 -10.35 1.46 -2.89
CA PHE A 88 -10.87 2.81 -2.81
C PHE A 88 -10.39 3.69 -3.95
N ILE A 89 -11.25 4.63 -4.32
CA ILE A 89 -11.00 5.67 -5.31
C ILE A 89 -11.47 7.02 -4.77
N ARG A 90 -10.79 8.08 -5.14
CA ARG A 90 -11.23 9.44 -4.79
C ARG A 90 -10.79 10.49 -5.79
N THR A 91 -11.57 11.54 -5.89
CA THR A 91 -11.22 12.78 -6.58
C THR A 91 -10.36 13.68 -5.69
N SER A 92 -10.01 14.87 -6.16
CA SER A 92 -9.27 15.85 -5.36
C SER A 92 -10.16 16.46 -4.27
N PRO A 93 -9.72 16.50 -3.01
CA PRO A 93 -10.48 17.11 -1.92
C PRO A 93 -10.58 18.65 -2.03
N PHE A 94 -9.74 19.27 -2.86
CA PHE A 94 -9.70 20.72 -3.04
C PHE A 94 -10.78 21.25 -4.00
N HIS A 95 -11.47 20.38 -4.75
CA HIS A 95 -12.57 20.73 -5.65
C HIS A 95 -13.88 20.22 -5.06
N ARG A 96 -14.55 21.05 -4.23
CA ARG A 96 -15.74 20.66 -3.48
C ARG A 96 -16.94 20.32 -4.36
N ASP A 97 -17.12 21.00 -5.48
CA ASP A 97 -18.29 20.87 -6.35
C ASP A 97 -18.40 19.50 -7.06
N ASN A 98 -17.28 18.76 -7.16
CA ASN A 98 -17.21 17.45 -7.80
C ASN A 98 -16.43 16.44 -6.94
N TYR A 99 -16.55 16.55 -5.62
CA TYR A 99 -15.88 15.60 -4.73
C TYR A 99 -16.62 14.25 -4.73
N TYR A 100 -15.87 13.21 -5.03
CA TYR A 100 -16.33 11.84 -4.93
C TYR A 100 -15.23 10.99 -4.27
N ALA A 101 -15.60 10.27 -3.21
CA ALA A 101 -14.75 9.27 -2.58
C ALA A 101 -15.61 8.07 -2.22
N ASN A 102 -15.16 6.90 -2.60
CA ASN A 102 -15.85 5.66 -2.25
C ASN A 102 -14.84 4.54 -2.04
N ALA A 103 -15.27 3.55 -1.23
CA ALA A 103 -14.49 2.36 -0.93
C ALA A 103 -15.40 1.14 -0.86
N LYS A 104 -14.90 0.00 -1.33
CA LYS A 104 -15.58 -1.30 -1.25
C LYS A 104 -14.73 -2.28 -0.48
N ASN A 105 -15.34 -2.90 0.52
CA ASN A 105 -14.77 -4.01 1.26
C ASN A 105 -15.22 -5.33 0.63
N ILE A 106 -14.27 -6.24 0.44
CA ILE A 106 -14.48 -7.57 -0.14
C ILE A 106 -13.89 -8.57 0.84
N ASP A 107 -14.73 -9.40 1.42
CA ASP A 107 -14.30 -10.50 2.28
C ASP A 107 -14.05 -11.74 1.43
N LEU A 108 -12.88 -12.32 1.59
CA LEU A 108 -12.50 -13.55 0.90
C LEU A 108 -12.92 -14.75 1.76
N PRO A 109 -13.58 -15.77 1.18
CA PRO A 109 -14.00 -16.96 1.93
C PRO A 109 -12.79 -17.70 2.52
N ILE A 110 -11.69 -17.73 1.76
CA ILE A 110 -10.41 -18.30 2.17
C ILE A 110 -9.35 -17.22 2.04
N GLY A 111 -8.50 -17.04 3.09
CA GLY A 111 -7.39 -16.10 3.00
C GLY A 111 -6.39 -16.56 1.95
N THR A 112 -5.90 -15.65 1.12
CA THR A 112 -4.96 -15.95 0.04
C THR A 112 -3.87 -14.89 -0.05
N ASN A 113 -2.76 -15.24 -0.67
CA ASN A 113 -1.71 -14.30 -1.08
C ASN A 113 -1.41 -14.41 -2.59
N ASP A 114 -2.28 -15.11 -3.31
CA ASP A 114 -2.21 -15.26 -4.76
C ASP A 114 -2.59 -13.95 -5.44
N SER A 115 -1.62 -13.33 -6.10
CA SER A 115 -1.80 -12.03 -6.75
C SER A 115 -2.91 -12.03 -7.80
N ILE A 116 -3.09 -13.13 -8.54
CA ILE A 116 -4.09 -13.21 -9.63
C ILE A 116 -5.49 -13.20 -9.04
N GLU A 117 -5.72 -13.99 -7.99
CA GLU A 117 -7.02 -14.02 -7.32
C GLU A 117 -7.33 -12.68 -6.64
N LEU A 118 -6.34 -12.09 -5.95
CA LEU A 118 -6.49 -10.80 -5.31
C LEU A 118 -6.82 -9.68 -6.31
N VAL A 119 -6.14 -9.66 -7.47
CA VAL A 119 -6.44 -8.70 -8.55
C VAL A 119 -7.86 -8.89 -9.06
N LYS A 120 -8.28 -10.13 -9.34
CA LYS A 120 -9.64 -10.42 -9.81
C LYS A 120 -10.69 -9.86 -8.87
N GLN A 121 -10.57 -10.11 -7.57
CA GLN A 121 -11.51 -9.62 -6.56
C GLN A 121 -11.45 -8.09 -6.43
N ALA A 122 -10.26 -7.50 -6.47
CA ALA A 122 -10.09 -6.05 -6.41
C ALA A 122 -10.75 -5.33 -7.60
N LEU A 123 -10.68 -5.90 -8.81
CA LEU A 123 -11.31 -5.33 -10.00
C LEU A 123 -12.85 -5.40 -9.94
N ILE A 124 -13.41 -6.45 -9.35
CA ILE A 124 -14.87 -6.52 -9.11
C ILE A 124 -15.26 -5.37 -8.18
N GLY A 125 -14.56 -5.19 -7.06
CA GLY A 125 -14.85 -4.09 -6.14
C GLY A 125 -14.63 -2.70 -6.73
N LEU A 126 -13.67 -2.54 -7.64
CA LEU A 126 -13.47 -1.28 -8.35
C LEU A 126 -14.69 -0.93 -9.23
N LYS A 127 -15.21 -1.90 -9.96
CA LYS A 127 -16.39 -1.71 -10.83
C LYS A 127 -17.63 -1.27 -10.04
N ASP A 128 -17.80 -1.78 -8.82
CA ASP A 128 -18.93 -1.41 -7.94
C ASP A 128 -18.88 0.07 -7.51
N ILE A 129 -17.69 0.63 -7.36
CA ILE A 129 -17.51 2.00 -6.86
C ILE A 129 -17.19 3.02 -7.95
N TYR A 130 -16.86 2.57 -9.17
CA TYR A 130 -16.56 3.47 -10.28
C TYR A 130 -17.81 4.23 -10.74
N LYS A 131 -17.65 5.51 -10.98
CA LYS A 131 -18.67 6.36 -11.59
C LYS A 131 -18.07 7.13 -12.77
N LYS A 132 -18.68 7.01 -13.94
CA LYS A 132 -18.28 7.75 -15.13
C LYS A 132 -18.45 9.27 -14.93
N GLY A 133 -17.55 10.06 -15.51
CA GLY A 133 -17.60 11.54 -15.45
C GLY A 133 -16.81 12.18 -14.33
N TYR A 134 -16.37 11.42 -13.32
CA TYR A 134 -15.50 11.93 -12.25
C TYR A 134 -14.03 11.94 -12.67
N LYS A 135 -13.31 12.96 -12.17
CA LYS A 135 -11.87 13.13 -12.40
C LYS A 135 -11.09 12.60 -11.19
N TYR A 136 -10.76 11.34 -11.20
CA TYR A 136 -10.07 10.67 -10.10
C TYR A 136 -8.64 11.16 -9.92
N GLN A 137 -8.24 11.35 -8.66
CA GLN A 137 -6.91 11.84 -8.28
C GLN A 137 -6.09 10.77 -7.56
N LYS A 138 -6.73 9.81 -6.91
CA LYS A 138 -6.05 8.77 -6.13
C LYS A 138 -6.83 7.47 -6.13
N THR A 139 -6.09 6.37 -6.21
CA THR A 139 -6.60 5.02 -5.95
C THR A 139 -5.72 4.32 -4.92
N GLY A 140 -6.24 3.27 -4.35
CA GLY A 140 -5.47 2.41 -3.48
C GLY A 140 -6.21 1.14 -3.10
N ILE A 141 -5.41 0.25 -2.50
CA ILE A 141 -5.87 -1.00 -1.94
C ILE A 141 -5.38 -1.14 -0.51
N ILE A 142 -6.20 -1.71 0.36
CA ILE A 142 -5.85 -2.04 1.73
C ILE A 142 -6.13 -3.52 1.92
N PHE A 143 -5.11 -4.27 2.28
CA PHE A 143 -5.23 -5.63 2.75
C PHE A 143 -5.33 -5.62 4.27
N SER A 144 -6.39 -6.19 4.80
CA SER A 144 -6.64 -6.30 6.24
C SER A 144 -7.00 -7.73 6.62
N ASN A 145 -7.08 -7.98 7.92
CA ASN A 145 -7.29 -9.33 8.42
C ASN A 145 -6.18 -10.29 7.95
N LEU A 146 -4.92 -9.81 8.07
CA LEU A 146 -3.74 -10.58 7.69
C LEU A 146 -3.51 -11.70 8.69
N LYS A 147 -3.18 -12.90 8.20
CA LYS A 147 -2.86 -14.09 9.01
C LYS A 147 -1.64 -14.79 8.44
N GLU A 148 -0.90 -15.47 9.30
CA GLU A 148 0.21 -16.32 8.86
C GLU A 148 -0.28 -17.50 8.02
N VAL A 149 0.52 -17.91 7.04
CA VAL A 149 0.20 -19.04 6.17
C VAL A 149 0.03 -20.35 6.96
N SER A 150 0.73 -20.49 8.08
CA SER A 150 0.66 -21.71 8.94
C SER A 150 -0.68 -21.89 9.65
N VAL A 151 -1.51 -20.85 9.78
CA VAL A 151 -2.82 -20.87 10.44
C VAL A 151 -3.94 -21.34 9.49
N TYR A 152 -3.59 -21.77 8.28
CA TYR A 152 -4.54 -22.26 7.32
C TYR A 152 -5.12 -23.60 7.71
N ASN A 153 -6.35 -23.60 8.19
CA ASN A 153 -7.19 -24.79 8.08
C ASN A 153 -7.43 -25.04 6.59
N LYS A 154 -6.70 -26.00 6.02
CA LYS A 154 -6.98 -26.51 4.68
C LYS A 154 -8.43 -26.98 4.69
N ASN A 155 -9.31 -26.30 3.98
CA ASN A 155 -10.67 -26.80 3.79
C ASN A 155 -10.56 -28.17 3.13
N LEU A 156 -11.13 -29.20 3.76
CA LEU A 156 -11.11 -30.59 3.24
C LEU A 156 -11.66 -30.68 1.79
N PHE A 157 -12.41 -29.68 1.37
CA PHE A 157 -13.05 -29.61 0.03
C PHE A 157 -12.30 -28.72 -0.97
N SER A 158 -11.17 -28.10 -0.60
CA SER A 158 -10.37 -27.33 -1.55
C SER A 158 -9.63 -28.26 -2.50
N LYS A 159 -9.67 -27.98 -3.80
CA LYS A 159 -8.90 -28.72 -4.83
C LYS A 159 -7.41 -28.47 -4.62
N ILE A 160 -6.76 -29.31 -3.83
CA ILE A 160 -5.37 -29.22 -3.37
C ILE A 160 -4.37 -29.13 -4.52
N SER A 161 -4.66 -29.69 -5.69
CA SER A 161 -3.72 -29.77 -6.82
C SER A 161 -3.35 -28.41 -7.45
N ASN A 162 -4.20 -27.39 -7.29
CA ASN A 162 -3.93 -26.07 -7.88
C ASN A 162 -3.20 -25.09 -6.96
N GLU A 163 -3.31 -25.25 -5.64
CA GLU A 163 -2.69 -24.31 -4.67
C GLU A 163 -1.16 -24.39 -4.68
N GLU A 164 -0.60 -25.60 -4.76
CA GLU A 164 0.86 -25.77 -4.83
C GLU A 164 1.46 -25.19 -6.12
N LYS A 165 0.81 -25.43 -7.27
CA LYS A 165 1.25 -24.87 -8.56
C LYS A 165 1.19 -23.34 -8.52
N ARG A 166 0.14 -22.77 -7.97
CA ARG A 166 -0.04 -21.31 -7.83
C ARG A 166 0.99 -20.71 -6.87
N SER A 167 1.27 -21.36 -5.74
CA SER A 167 2.32 -20.94 -4.81
C SER A 167 3.70 -20.95 -5.48
N LYS A 168 4.03 -21.98 -6.24
CA LYS A 168 5.28 -22.05 -7.02
C LYS A 168 5.36 -20.93 -8.06
N LEU A 169 4.25 -20.63 -8.75
CA LEU A 169 4.16 -19.53 -9.71
C LEU A 169 4.40 -18.17 -9.02
N MET A 170 3.78 -17.90 -7.88
CA MET A 170 3.97 -16.65 -7.14
C MET A 170 5.43 -16.49 -6.70
N LYS A 171 6.07 -17.57 -6.21
CA LYS A 171 7.50 -17.55 -5.85
C LYS A 171 8.39 -17.26 -7.07
N ALA A 172 8.09 -17.84 -8.23
CA ALA A 172 8.85 -17.59 -9.45
C ALA A 172 8.71 -16.13 -9.93
N ILE A 173 7.51 -15.54 -9.84
CA ILE A 173 7.27 -14.14 -10.16
C ILE A 173 8.05 -13.23 -9.20
N ASP A 174 7.97 -13.48 -7.89
CA ASP A 174 8.66 -12.68 -6.88
C ASP A 174 10.19 -12.78 -7.05
N TYR A 175 10.72 -13.97 -7.30
CA TYR A 175 12.15 -14.18 -7.58
C TYR A 175 12.60 -13.41 -8.81
N THR A 176 11.84 -13.48 -9.91
CA THR A 176 12.15 -12.76 -11.15
C THR A 176 12.16 -11.25 -10.94
N ASN A 177 11.15 -10.73 -10.23
CA ASN A 177 11.05 -9.29 -9.95
C ASN A 177 12.13 -8.80 -8.97
N THR A 178 12.60 -9.65 -8.06
CA THR A 178 13.73 -9.33 -7.18
C THR A 178 15.05 -9.30 -7.96
N LYS A 179 15.25 -10.25 -8.88
CA LYS A 179 16.50 -10.39 -9.63
C LYS A 179 16.65 -9.35 -10.75
N TYR A 180 15.57 -9.09 -11.50
CA TYR A 180 15.61 -8.27 -12.72
C TYR A 180 14.96 -6.89 -12.54
N GLY A 181 14.52 -6.57 -11.32
CA GLY A 181 13.88 -5.30 -10.99
C GLY A 181 12.35 -5.39 -10.92
N ARG A 182 11.77 -4.43 -10.21
CA ARG A 182 10.31 -4.39 -9.99
C ARG A 182 9.55 -4.34 -11.31
N ASN A 183 8.52 -5.17 -11.40
CA ASN A 183 7.63 -5.30 -12.57
C ASN A 183 8.32 -5.85 -13.83
N ALA A 184 9.49 -6.50 -13.72
CA ALA A 184 10.09 -7.22 -14.83
C ALA A 184 9.13 -8.29 -15.36
N LEU A 185 8.41 -8.96 -14.46
CA LEU A 185 7.30 -9.85 -14.77
C LEU A 185 6.02 -9.34 -14.07
N SER A 186 4.98 -9.09 -14.85
CA SER A 186 3.70 -8.57 -14.34
C SER A 186 2.53 -9.21 -15.09
N VAL A 187 1.31 -9.08 -14.55
CA VAL A 187 0.09 -9.49 -15.26
C VAL A 187 -0.28 -8.44 -16.30
N ALA A 188 -0.81 -8.88 -17.44
CA ALA A 188 -1.16 -8.00 -18.57
C ALA A 188 -2.12 -6.86 -18.18
N GLN A 189 -3.01 -7.10 -17.22
CA GLN A 189 -3.97 -6.10 -16.70
C GLN A 189 -3.29 -4.88 -16.05
N ALA A 190 -2.02 -4.97 -15.64
CA ALA A 190 -1.25 -3.82 -15.14
C ALA A 190 -0.89 -2.83 -16.25
N GLY A 191 -0.95 -3.23 -17.52
CA GLY A 191 -0.59 -2.44 -18.68
C GLY A 191 0.92 -2.31 -18.88
N LEU A 192 1.34 -2.09 -20.13
CA LEU A 192 2.76 -1.92 -20.49
C LEU A 192 3.20 -0.45 -20.45
N LYS A 193 2.32 0.47 -20.87
CA LYS A 193 2.59 1.91 -20.91
C LYS A 193 1.63 2.65 -19.97
N VAL A 194 2.09 2.90 -18.75
CA VAL A 194 1.25 3.47 -17.70
C VAL A 194 1.33 4.99 -17.74
N LYS A 195 0.20 5.66 -18.06
CA LYS A 195 0.12 7.12 -18.20
C LYS A 195 -0.25 7.85 -16.91
N TRP A 196 -0.73 7.15 -15.90
CA TRP A 196 -1.23 7.72 -14.65
C TRP A 196 -0.14 8.00 -13.61
N PHE A 197 1.09 7.50 -13.79
CA PHE A 197 2.19 7.75 -12.85
C PHE A 197 2.54 9.24 -12.71
N THR A 198 2.93 9.62 -11.50
CA THR A 198 3.50 10.95 -11.23
C THR A 198 4.87 11.07 -11.88
N LYS A 199 5.04 12.06 -12.75
CA LYS A 199 6.33 12.38 -13.36
C LYS A 199 7.17 13.18 -12.37
N ARG A 200 8.30 12.65 -11.92
CA ARG A 200 9.29 13.37 -11.11
C ARG A 200 10.16 14.24 -12.01
N LYS A 201 9.73 15.46 -12.30
CA LYS A 201 10.49 16.38 -13.17
C LYS A 201 11.63 17.10 -12.43
N TYR A 202 11.53 17.27 -11.13
CA TYR A 202 12.43 18.06 -10.29
C TYR A 202 12.97 17.22 -9.13
N SER A 203 13.44 16.01 -9.40
CA SER A 203 14.15 15.24 -8.38
C SER A 203 15.58 15.76 -8.26
N SER A 204 16.11 15.85 -7.03
CA SER A 204 17.53 16.08 -6.81
C SER A 204 18.34 15.03 -7.56
N LYS A 205 19.46 15.46 -8.16
CA LYS A 205 20.47 14.57 -8.75
C LYS A 205 21.35 13.93 -7.67
N ILE A 206 21.28 14.44 -6.44
CA ILE A 206 22.10 13.97 -5.32
C ILE A 206 21.42 12.76 -4.71
N ASP A 207 22.10 11.63 -4.79
CA ASP A 207 21.73 10.42 -4.06
C ASP A 207 22.27 10.55 -2.63
N THR A 208 21.36 10.65 -1.65
CA THR A 208 21.73 10.73 -0.23
C THR A 208 22.40 9.45 0.30
N ALA A 209 22.43 8.38 -0.49
CA ALA A 209 23.15 7.14 -0.20
C ALA A 209 24.62 7.20 -0.63
N SER A 210 25.04 8.23 -1.39
CA SER A 210 26.42 8.45 -1.83
C SER A 210 27.03 9.61 -1.04
N PHE A 211 28.09 9.33 -0.28
CA PHE A 211 28.83 10.34 0.49
C PHE A 211 29.68 11.26 -0.38
N ASP A 212 29.91 10.90 -1.65
CA ASP A 212 30.80 11.63 -2.57
C ASP A 212 30.25 13.00 -3.00
N PHE A 213 28.99 13.31 -2.68
CA PHE A 213 28.31 14.55 -3.07
C PHE A 213 27.90 15.43 -1.89
N LEU A 214 28.40 15.17 -0.68
CA LEU A 214 28.16 16.07 0.44
C LEU A 214 28.98 17.34 0.26
N PRO A 215 28.39 18.55 0.37
CA PRO A 215 29.14 19.78 0.37
C PRO A 215 30.08 19.79 1.57
N THR A 216 31.35 19.99 1.33
CA THR A 216 32.38 20.19 2.35
C THR A 216 32.19 21.52 3.06
#